data_a3aae12f9cd91eeb5adcadcb4a8e85b8
#
_entry.id   a3aae12f9cd91eeb5adcadcb4a8e85b8
#
_cell.length_a   1.000
_cell.length_b   1.000
_cell.length_c   1.000
_cell.angle_alpha   90.00
_cell.angle_beta   90.00
_cell.angle_gamma   90.00
#
_symmetry.space_group_name_H-M   'P 1'
#
loop_
_entity.id
_entity.type
_entity.pdbx_description
1 polymer ?
#
loop_
_entity_poly.entity_id
_entity_poly.type
_entity_poly.pdbx_seq_one_letter_code
_entity_poly.pdbx_strand_id
1 'polypeptide(L)'
;MTRPASTPLRTRRLAAVVVLVGIGNAAAADFDGWIAELAAPQYARREAAARSLVATGTAVLPALERAIRAGDLEVASRGIEVVAAILSADEGGAAEACLRTLAAAGSGPEATLAADALTFHMLAVTDAARGRLESLGAQVRERSPVDGGGLDVDLDAGWRGGPDEFRDLARLRGVVGVSVRGVPVDAGMIDVLGGLSGVQRIDLYGTGAGPAEARTLAGRLPEARIDVRRGGRLGVTSTAVVGPCEIRTVEPGSAADQAGLRSGDVVQSIAGSLVASFDELTARLEAHAPGEAVQIIVARRGGRPDDEPERIECTVRLDAW
;
A
#
# COMPACT_ATOMS: atom_id res chain seq x y z
N MET A 1 19.45 58.13 27.61
CA MET A 1 20.09 57.07 26.77
C MET A 1 18.97 56.24 26.16
N THR A 2 18.76 56.46 24.91
CA THR A 2 17.60 56.12 24.06
C THR A 2 17.65 54.66 23.61
N ARG A 3 16.53 53.96 23.79
CA ARG A 3 16.25 52.62 23.18
C ARG A 3 15.88 52.85 21.70
N PRO A 4 16.32 52.03 20.76
CA PRO A 4 15.77 52.01 19.42
C PRO A 4 14.52 51.16 19.34
N ALA A 5 13.55 51.63 18.55
CA ALA A 5 12.26 51.05 18.28
C ALA A 5 12.36 49.77 17.40
N SER A 6 11.62 48.76 17.78
CA SER A 6 11.40 47.54 16.99
C SER A 6 10.33 47.79 15.92
N THR A 7 10.70 47.63 14.67
CA THR A 7 9.80 47.70 13.49
C THR A 7 9.02 46.37 13.39
N PRO A 8 7.69 46.36 13.23
CA PRO A 8 6.94 45.14 13.03
C PRO A 8 7.06 44.63 11.60
N LEU A 9 7.41 43.36 11.43
CA LEU A 9 7.32 42.61 10.18
C LEU A 9 5.87 42.62 9.67
N ARG A 10 5.67 43.20 8.50
CA ARG A 10 4.43 43.08 7.73
C ARG A 10 4.28 41.64 7.21
N THR A 11 3.43 40.88 7.83
CA THR A 11 2.89 39.63 7.28
C THR A 11 2.05 39.96 6.04
N ARG A 12 2.58 39.66 4.84
CA ARG A 12 1.81 39.63 3.59
C ARG A 12 0.80 38.46 3.70
N ARG A 13 -0.45 38.81 3.96
CA ARG A 13 -1.58 37.92 3.73
C ARG A 13 -1.71 37.74 2.22
N LEU A 14 -1.41 36.55 1.71
CA LEU A 14 -1.85 36.11 0.39
C LEU A 14 -3.39 36.03 0.44
N ALA A 15 -4.03 36.98 -0.26
CA ALA A 15 -5.45 36.91 -0.52
C ALA A 15 -5.68 35.75 -1.50
N ALA A 16 -6.31 34.68 -1.03
CA ALA A 16 -6.90 33.68 -1.89
C ALA A 16 -8.00 34.38 -2.69
N VAL A 17 -7.76 34.52 -3.98
CA VAL A 17 -8.80 34.93 -4.93
C VAL A 17 -9.73 33.72 -5.06
N VAL A 18 -10.80 33.71 -4.27
CA VAL A 18 -11.94 32.85 -4.52
C VAL A 18 -12.61 33.39 -5.77
N VAL A 19 -12.36 32.76 -6.92
CA VAL A 19 -13.16 32.94 -8.10
C VAL A 19 -14.51 32.27 -7.78
N LEU A 20 -15.45 33.09 -7.30
CA LEU A 20 -16.86 32.77 -7.33
C LEU A 20 -17.25 32.67 -8.82
N VAL A 21 -17.15 31.47 -9.40
CA VAL A 21 -17.86 31.15 -10.63
C VAL A 21 -19.35 31.24 -10.28
N GLY A 22 -19.99 32.30 -10.76
CA GLY A 22 -21.41 32.50 -10.58
C GLY A 22 -22.16 31.25 -11.03
N ILE A 23 -23.04 30.76 -10.16
CA ILE A 23 -24.11 29.86 -10.52
C ILE A 23 -25.09 30.71 -11.34
N GLY A 24 -24.68 31.03 -12.57
CA GLY A 24 -25.56 31.54 -13.63
C GLY A 24 -26.42 30.34 -14.05
N ASN A 25 -27.72 30.54 -14.09
CA ASN A 25 -28.73 29.70 -14.68
C ASN A 25 -28.13 28.92 -15.87
N ALA A 26 -27.86 27.61 -15.68
CA ALA A 26 -27.43 26.74 -16.75
C ALA A 26 -28.62 26.67 -17.71
N ALA A 27 -28.60 27.47 -18.78
CA ALA A 27 -29.32 27.13 -20.00
C ALA A 27 -29.02 25.63 -20.22
N ALA A 28 -30.06 24.80 -20.38
CA ALA A 28 -29.91 23.36 -20.53
C ALA A 28 -28.76 23.13 -21.52
N ALA A 29 -27.62 22.63 -21.01
CA ALA A 29 -26.44 22.48 -21.83
C ALA A 29 -26.84 21.60 -23.01
N ASP A 30 -26.58 22.05 -24.23
CA ASP A 30 -26.93 21.31 -25.45
C ASP A 30 -25.96 20.13 -25.61
N PHE A 31 -26.12 19.15 -24.73
CA PHE A 31 -25.30 17.94 -24.75
C PHE A 31 -25.45 17.20 -26.07
N ASP A 32 -26.66 17.13 -26.59
CA ASP A 32 -26.95 16.41 -27.84
C ASP A 32 -26.30 17.11 -29.04
N GLY A 33 -26.25 18.47 -29.05
CA GLY A 33 -25.54 19.23 -30.06
C GLY A 33 -24.02 19.00 -29.99
N TRP A 34 -23.40 19.06 -28.81
CA TRP A 34 -21.97 18.77 -28.67
C TRP A 34 -21.64 17.30 -28.97
N ILE A 35 -22.50 16.37 -28.61
CA ILE A 35 -22.30 14.94 -28.95
C ILE A 35 -22.36 14.74 -30.47
N ALA A 36 -23.29 15.37 -31.17
CA ALA A 36 -23.34 15.31 -32.63
C ALA A 36 -22.08 15.91 -33.30
N GLU A 37 -21.51 16.96 -32.70
CA GLU A 37 -20.27 17.59 -33.18
C GLU A 37 -19.02 16.69 -33.00
N LEU A 38 -19.07 15.63 -32.18
CA LEU A 38 -17.98 14.67 -32.08
C LEU A 38 -17.69 13.95 -33.41
N ALA A 39 -18.70 13.82 -34.29
CA ALA A 39 -18.53 13.26 -35.65
C ALA A 39 -18.36 14.34 -36.73
N ALA A 40 -18.20 15.62 -36.38
CA ALA A 40 -18.04 16.69 -37.37
C ALA A 40 -16.81 16.45 -38.26
N PRO A 41 -16.91 16.75 -39.59
CA PRO A 41 -15.77 16.59 -40.48
C PRO A 41 -14.53 17.42 -40.11
N GLN A 42 -14.76 18.61 -39.51
CA GLN A 42 -13.70 19.54 -39.12
C GLN A 42 -13.10 19.16 -37.76
N TYR A 43 -11.80 18.92 -37.72
CA TYR A 43 -11.07 18.60 -36.49
C TYR A 43 -11.32 19.61 -35.38
N ALA A 44 -11.26 20.92 -35.69
CA ALA A 44 -11.43 21.97 -34.68
C ALA A 44 -12.82 21.95 -34.00
N ARG A 45 -13.89 21.54 -34.71
CA ARG A 45 -15.24 21.40 -34.16
C ARG A 45 -15.30 20.20 -33.21
N ARG A 46 -14.75 19.06 -33.62
CA ARG A 46 -14.69 17.86 -32.78
C ARG A 46 -13.98 18.14 -31.46
N GLU A 47 -12.80 18.80 -31.53
CA GLU A 47 -12.02 19.13 -30.34
C GLU A 47 -12.75 20.15 -29.42
N ALA A 48 -13.43 21.13 -30.02
CA ALA A 48 -14.21 22.09 -29.23
C ALA A 48 -15.37 21.39 -28.49
N ALA A 49 -16.08 20.51 -29.18
CA ALA A 49 -17.15 19.71 -28.60
C ALA A 49 -16.63 18.80 -27.46
N ALA A 50 -15.55 18.05 -27.70
CA ALA A 50 -14.93 17.18 -26.69
C ALA A 50 -14.54 17.98 -25.44
N ARG A 51 -13.88 19.13 -25.60
CA ARG A 51 -13.51 20.00 -24.46
C ARG A 51 -14.74 20.50 -23.69
N SER A 52 -15.83 20.89 -24.40
CA SER A 52 -17.05 21.34 -23.76
C SER A 52 -17.72 20.24 -22.94
N LEU A 53 -17.76 19.01 -23.49
CA LEU A 53 -18.29 17.84 -22.80
C LEU A 53 -17.45 17.48 -21.57
N VAL A 54 -16.11 17.44 -21.69
CA VAL A 54 -15.20 17.20 -20.55
C VAL A 54 -15.36 18.25 -19.46
N ALA A 55 -15.46 19.55 -19.85
CA ALA A 55 -15.65 20.65 -18.90
C ALA A 55 -17.00 20.56 -18.12
N THR A 56 -17.98 19.88 -18.67
CA THR A 56 -19.28 19.62 -17.99
C THR A 56 -19.13 18.59 -16.86
N GLY A 57 -18.11 17.73 -16.92
CA GLY A 57 -17.87 16.68 -15.93
C GLY A 57 -18.91 15.56 -16.01
N THR A 58 -19.23 14.97 -14.86
CA THR A 58 -20.09 13.78 -14.78
C THR A 58 -21.54 13.99 -15.21
N ALA A 59 -22.02 15.23 -15.29
CA ALA A 59 -23.40 15.53 -15.69
C ALA A 59 -23.73 15.10 -17.12
N VAL A 60 -22.74 14.99 -18.02
CA VAL A 60 -22.94 14.59 -19.41
C VAL A 60 -22.96 13.07 -19.60
N LEU A 61 -22.51 12.27 -18.62
CA LEU A 61 -22.34 10.81 -18.75
C LEU A 61 -23.61 10.08 -19.23
N PRO A 62 -24.84 10.37 -18.73
CA PRO A 62 -26.05 9.68 -19.21
C PRO A 62 -26.35 9.95 -20.69
N ALA A 63 -26.03 11.14 -21.20
CA ALA A 63 -26.21 11.49 -22.61
C ALA A 63 -25.16 10.82 -23.49
N LEU A 64 -23.88 10.81 -23.06
CA LEU A 64 -22.79 10.11 -23.74
C LEU A 64 -23.04 8.59 -23.79
N GLU A 65 -23.46 7.97 -22.70
CA GLU A 65 -23.78 6.53 -22.67
C GLU A 65 -24.84 6.16 -23.70
N ARG A 66 -25.91 6.95 -23.80
CA ARG A 66 -26.97 6.74 -24.81
C ARG A 66 -26.43 6.86 -26.22
N ALA A 67 -25.64 7.89 -26.50
CA ALA A 67 -25.08 8.15 -27.83
C ALA A 67 -24.08 7.07 -28.26
N ILE A 68 -23.19 6.62 -27.34
CA ILE A 68 -22.27 5.53 -27.58
C ILE A 68 -23.00 4.24 -27.96
N ARG A 69 -24.10 3.93 -27.28
CA ARG A 69 -24.94 2.76 -27.57
C ARG A 69 -25.76 2.88 -28.84
N ALA A 70 -25.93 4.08 -29.39
CA ALA A 70 -26.70 4.31 -30.63
C ALA A 70 -26.00 3.79 -31.89
N GLY A 71 -24.72 3.41 -31.81
CA GLY A 71 -24.05 2.61 -32.83
C GLY A 71 -23.26 3.38 -33.89
N ASP A 72 -23.13 4.71 -33.82
CA ASP A 72 -22.17 5.46 -34.63
C ASP A 72 -20.78 5.28 -34.05
N LEU A 73 -19.91 4.56 -34.80
CA LEU A 73 -18.57 4.18 -34.31
C LEU A 73 -17.67 5.40 -34.04
N GLU A 74 -17.79 6.48 -34.81
CA GLU A 74 -17.00 7.71 -34.62
C GLU A 74 -17.44 8.42 -33.36
N VAL A 75 -18.76 8.55 -33.14
CA VAL A 75 -19.32 9.12 -31.91
C VAL A 75 -19.00 8.22 -30.72
N ALA A 76 -19.09 6.91 -30.85
CA ALA A 76 -18.77 5.97 -29.77
C ALA A 76 -17.31 6.05 -29.36
N SER A 77 -16.36 6.04 -30.31
CA SER A 77 -14.94 6.15 -30.02
C SER A 77 -14.60 7.44 -29.27
N ARG A 78 -15.03 8.58 -29.82
CA ARG A 78 -14.77 9.90 -29.20
C ARG A 78 -15.54 10.12 -27.90
N GLY A 79 -16.76 9.59 -27.81
CA GLY A 79 -17.53 9.60 -26.58
C GLY A 79 -16.82 8.86 -25.45
N ILE A 80 -16.21 7.70 -25.75
CA ILE A 80 -15.41 6.95 -24.78
C ILE A 80 -14.16 7.73 -24.40
N GLU A 81 -13.47 8.40 -25.34
CA GLU A 81 -12.34 9.28 -25.03
C GLU A 81 -12.74 10.42 -24.08
N VAL A 82 -13.93 11.02 -24.30
CA VAL A 82 -14.46 12.06 -23.40
C VAL A 82 -14.74 11.48 -22.01
N VAL A 83 -15.38 10.30 -21.91
CA VAL A 83 -15.61 9.65 -20.61
C VAL A 83 -14.31 9.32 -19.91
N ALA A 84 -13.29 8.84 -20.64
CA ALA A 84 -11.95 8.57 -20.10
C ALA A 84 -11.24 9.85 -19.61
N ALA A 85 -11.43 10.98 -20.31
CA ALA A 85 -10.90 12.27 -19.85
C ALA A 85 -11.60 12.77 -18.57
N ILE A 86 -12.94 12.60 -18.47
CA ILE A 86 -13.70 12.91 -17.26
C ILE A 86 -13.23 12.03 -16.09
N LEU A 87 -12.98 10.74 -16.34
CA LEU A 87 -12.56 9.76 -15.34
C LEU A 87 -11.29 10.18 -14.58
N SER A 88 -10.36 10.88 -15.25
CA SER A 88 -9.12 11.34 -14.62
C SER A 88 -9.33 12.38 -13.50
N ALA A 89 -10.49 13.06 -13.49
CA ALA A 89 -10.85 14.08 -12.50
C ALA A 89 -12.08 13.67 -11.64
N ASP A 90 -12.67 12.51 -11.91
CA ASP A 90 -13.88 12.03 -11.22
C ASP A 90 -13.55 11.23 -9.96
N GLU A 91 -13.55 11.89 -8.81
CA GLU A 91 -13.38 11.23 -7.50
C GLU A 91 -14.60 10.38 -7.10
N GLY A 92 -15.77 10.63 -7.71
CA GLY A 92 -17.03 9.96 -7.37
C GLY A 92 -17.22 8.59 -8.04
N GLY A 93 -16.38 8.22 -9.00
CA GLY A 93 -16.44 6.93 -9.70
C GLY A 93 -17.59 6.79 -10.71
N ALA A 94 -18.31 7.86 -11.03
CA ALA A 94 -19.42 7.85 -11.98
C ALA A 94 -18.94 7.56 -13.41
N ALA A 95 -17.80 8.13 -13.82
CA ALA A 95 -17.22 7.88 -15.14
C ALA A 95 -16.67 6.44 -15.25
N GLU A 96 -16.08 5.91 -14.19
CA GLU A 96 -15.67 4.50 -14.13
C GLU A 96 -16.88 3.56 -14.24
N ALA A 97 -17.97 3.85 -13.52
CA ALA A 97 -19.19 3.07 -13.59
C ALA A 97 -19.80 3.12 -15.00
N CYS A 98 -19.78 4.28 -15.68
CA CYS A 98 -20.23 4.43 -17.06
C CYS A 98 -19.42 3.54 -18.02
N LEU A 99 -18.07 3.60 -17.97
CA LEU A 99 -17.21 2.74 -18.81
C LEU A 99 -17.43 1.25 -18.51
N ARG A 100 -17.58 0.89 -17.24
CA ARG A 100 -17.86 -0.49 -16.82
C ARG A 100 -19.18 -1.00 -17.40
N THR A 101 -20.22 -0.16 -17.40
CA THR A 101 -21.53 -0.46 -17.97
C THR A 101 -21.45 -0.63 -19.49
N LEU A 102 -20.67 0.23 -20.17
CA LEU A 102 -20.43 0.13 -21.61
C LEU A 102 -19.64 -1.15 -21.96
N ALA A 103 -18.58 -1.46 -21.22
CA ALA A 103 -17.77 -2.66 -21.43
C ALA A 103 -18.57 -3.95 -21.21
N ALA A 104 -19.53 -3.96 -20.30
CA ALA A 104 -20.40 -5.10 -20.02
C ALA A 104 -21.59 -5.25 -20.99
N ALA A 105 -21.86 -4.26 -21.84
CA ALA A 105 -23.07 -4.20 -22.65
C ALA A 105 -23.09 -5.12 -23.88
N GLY A 106 -21.99 -5.82 -24.18
CA GLY A 106 -21.93 -6.73 -25.34
C GLY A 106 -20.52 -6.99 -25.83
N SER A 107 -20.42 -7.44 -27.07
CA SER A 107 -19.14 -7.73 -27.77
C SER A 107 -18.86 -6.78 -28.95
N GLY A 108 -19.52 -5.62 -28.97
CA GLY A 108 -19.31 -4.60 -30.00
C GLY A 108 -18.00 -3.85 -29.84
N PRO A 109 -17.56 -3.09 -30.86
CA PRO A 109 -16.35 -2.31 -30.81
C PRO A 109 -16.36 -1.27 -29.67
N GLU A 110 -17.52 -0.70 -29.33
CA GLU A 110 -17.71 0.23 -28.23
C GLU A 110 -17.43 -0.42 -26.88
N ALA A 111 -17.83 -1.69 -26.70
CA ALA A 111 -17.55 -2.42 -25.45
C ALA A 111 -16.05 -2.70 -25.31
N THR A 112 -15.37 -3.04 -26.41
CA THR A 112 -13.92 -3.24 -26.42
C THR A 112 -13.19 -1.94 -26.08
N LEU A 113 -13.56 -0.82 -26.72
CA LEU A 113 -12.97 0.50 -26.47
C LEU A 113 -13.17 0.94 -25.01
N ALA A 114 -14.36 0.70 -24.43
CA ALA A 114 -14.64 1.01 -23.03
C ALA A 114 -13.79 0.14 -22.06
N ALA A 115 -13.62 -1.15 -22.37
CA ALA A 115 -12.77 -2.05 -21.60
C ALA A 115 -11.27 -1.64 -21.67
N ASP A 116 -10.80 -1.25 -22.86
CA ASP A 116 -9.45 -0.75 -23.06
C ASP A 116 -9.21 0.56 -22.28
N ALA A 117 -10.17 1.51 -22.35
CA ALA A 117 -10.10 2.76 -21.60
C ALA A 117 -10.01 2.53 -20.09
N LEU A 118 -10.81 1.59 -19.54
CA LEU A 118 -10.72 1.16 -18.15
C LEU A 118 -9.36 0.57 -17.81
N THR A 119 -8.85 -0.29 -18.67
CA THR A 119 -7.55 -0.95 -18.48
C THR A 119 -6.43 0.09 -18.42
N PHE A 120 -6.40 1.03 -19.36
CA PHE A 120 -5.40 2.12 -19.39
C PHE A 120 -5.51 3.00 -18.15
N HIS A 121 -6.73 3.38 -17.74
CA HIS A 121 -6.91 4.17 -16.53
C HIS A 121 -6.38 3.44 -15.30
N MET A 122 -6.70 2.15 -15.16
CA MET A 122 -6.27 1.35 -14.01
C MET A 122 -4.75 1.17 -13.97
N LEU A 123 -4.11 1.01 -15.12
CA LEU A 123 -2.65 0.99 -15.21
C LEU A 123 -2.06 2.34 -14.76
N ALA A 124 -2.59 3.46 -15.28
CA ALA A 124 -2.12 4.78 -14.91
C ALA A 124 -2.31 5.08 -13.39
N VAL A 125 -3.43 4.67 -12.81
CA VAL A 125 -3.68 4.81 -11.35
C VAL A 125 -2.70 3.96 -10.55
N THR A 126 -2.45 2.72 -10.98
CA THR A 126 -1.49 1.82 -10.35
C THR A 126 -0.07 2.38 -10.43
N ASP A 127 0.37 2.85 -11.59
CA ASP A 127 1.70 3.43 -11.78
C ASP A 127 1.89 4.71 -10.95
N ALA A 128 0.87 5.58 -10.91
CA ALA A 128 0.89 6.78 -10.10
C ALA A 128 0.95 6.45 -8.60
N ALA A 129 0.18 5.47 -8.13
CA ALA A 129 0.20 5.02 -6.74
C ALA A 129 1.56 4.40 -6.39
N ARG A 130 2.11 3.55 -7.26
CA ARG A 130 3.45 2.98 -7.12
C ARG A 130 4.51 4.06 -6.98
N GLY A 131 4.53 5.01 -7.92
CA GLY A 131 5.50 6.11 -7.90
C GLY A 131 5.41 6.98 -6.64
N ARG A 132 4.20 7.23 -6.12
CA ARG A 132 4.03 7.96 -4.84
C ARG A 132 4.57 7.15 -3.66
N LEU A 133 4.20 5.87 -3.54
CA LEU A 133 4.68 5.00 -2.48
C LEU A 133 6.22 4.90 -2.49
N GLU A 134 6.83 4.67 -3.66
CA GLU A 134 8.28 4.58 -3.83
C GLU A 134 8.98 5.90 -3.49
N SER A 135 8.41 7.05 -3.88
CA SER A 135 8.95 8.37 -3.54
C SER A 135 8.96 8.66 -2.04
N LEU A 136 8.09 7.99 -1.28
CA LEU A 136 7.98 8.08 0.16
C LEU A 136 8.78 7.01 0.89
N GLY A 137 9.48 6.15 0.17
CA GLY A 137 10.39 5.16 0.74
C GLY A 137 9.86 3.73 0.77
N ALA A 138 8.67 3.46 0.22
CA ALA A 138 8.22 2.09 0.02
C ALA A 138 9.06 1.39 -1.06
N GLN A 139 9.27 0.09 -0.91
CA GLN A 139 9.90 -0.74 -1.92
C GLN A 139 8.80 -1.61 -2.55
N VAL A 140 8.48 -1.36 -3.82
CA VAL A 140 7.50 -2.15 -4.59
C VAL A 140 8.25 -3.04 -5.56
N ARG A 141 8.23 -4.34 -5.30
CA ARG A 141 8.98 -5.34 -6.07
C ARG A 141 8.04 -6.29 -6.80
N GLU A 142 8.35 -6.55 -8.07
CA GLU A 142 7.65 -7.56 -8.83
C GLU A 142 8.16 -8.96 -8.45
N ARG A 143 7.24 -9.86 -8.20
CA ARG A 143 7.52 -11.27 -8.01
C ARG A 143 7.74 -11.95 -9.35
N SER A 144 8.68 -12.88 -9.39
CA SER A 144 8.86 -13.72 -10.57
C SER A 144 7.56 -14.48 -10.91
N PRO A 145 7.20 -14.60 -12.20
CA PRO A 145 6.08 -15.43 -12.64
C PRO A 145 6.18 -16.89 -12.15
N VAL A 146 7.39 -17.39 -11.95
CA VAL A 146 7.64 -18.75 -11.40
C VAL A 146 7.16 -18.86 -9.96
N ASP A 147 7.18 -17.74 -9.19
CA ASP A 147 6.73 -17.66 -7.81
C ASP A 147 5.26 -17.18 -7.69
N GLY A 148 4.50 -17.29 -8.78
CA GLY A 148 3.08 -16.92 -8.84
C GLY A 148 2.82 -15.47 -9.27
N GLY A 149 3.87 -14.67 -9.54
CA GLY A 149 3.74 -13.27 -9.97
C GLY A 149 3.19 -12.34 -8.90
N GLY A 150 2.88 -11.10 -9.28
CA GLY A 150 2.30 -10.09 -8.40
C GLY A 150 3.33 -9.14 -7.80
N LEU A 151 2.90 -8.33 -6.83
CA LEU A 151 3.71 -7.31 -6.20
C LEU A 151 3.92 -7.63 -4.72
N ASP A 152 5.16 -7.54 -4.26
CA ASP A 152 5.52 -7.43 -2.84
C ASP A 152 5.80 -5.97 -2.52
N VAL A 153 5.18 -5.46 -1.45
CA VAL A 153 5.35 -4.09 -0.96
C VAL A 153 5.97 -4.13 0.43
N ASP A 154 7.15 -3.52 0.57
CA ASP A 154 7.84 -3.40 1.85
C ASP A 154 7.87 -1.92 2.27
N LEU A 155 7.45 -1.67 3.51
CA LEU A 155 7.58 -0.39 4.21
C LEU A 155 8.44 -0.62 5.45
N ASP A 156 9.54 0.10 5.53
CA ASP A 156 10.49 0.02 6.64
C ASP A 156 10.71 1.41 7.29
N ALA A 157 11.74 1.54 8.11
CA ALA A 157 12.11 2.80 8.75
C ALA A 157 12.40 3.96 7.78
N GLY A 158 12.56 3.69 6.49
CA GLY A 158 12.69 4.68 5.42
C GLY A 158 11.36 5.28 4.96
N TRP A 159 10.24 4.70 5.36
CA TRP A 159 8.90 5.19 5.02
C TRP A 159 8.61 6.55 5.64
N ARG A 160 8.19 7.52 4.81
CA ARG A 160 7.90 8.90 5.22
C ARG A 160 6.45 9.33 4.98
N GLY A 161 5.61 8.41 4.49
CA GLY A 161 4.19 8.65 4.30
C GLY A 161 3.41 8.46 5.59
N GLY A 162 2.20 9.03 5.62
CA GLY A 162 1.22 8.87 6.67
C GLY A 162 0.07 7.93 6.28
N PRO A 163 -1.02 7.93 7.08
CA PRO A 163 -2.21 7.10 6.80
C PRO A 163 -2.89 7.42 5.45
N ASP A 164 -2.81 8.66 4.98
CA ASP A 164 -3.42 9.05 3.71
C ASP A 164 -2.66 8.48 2.52
N GLU A 165 -1.33 8.57 2.54
CA GLU A 165 -0.48 7.99 1.51
C GLU A 165 -0.49 6.45 1.54
N PHE A 166 -0.68 5.86 2.72
CA PHE A 166 -0.83 4.42 2.87
C PHE A 166 -2.04 3.86 2.09
N ARG A 167 -3.08 4.67 1.88
CA ARG A 167 -4.25 4.30 1.07
C ARG A 167 -3.91 4.02 -0.39
N ASP A 168 -2.78 4.50 -0.89
CA ASP A 168 -2.31 4.18 -2.24
C ASP A 168 -2.03 2.68 -2.44
N LEU A 169 -1.81 1.91 -1.37
CA LEU A 169 -1.74 0.44 -1.45
C LEU A 169 -3.01 -0.17 -2.06
N ALA A 170 -4.19 0.36 -1.74
CA ALA A 170 -5.45 -0.12 -2.28
C ALA A 170 -5.61 0.18 -3.79
N ARG A 171 -4.79 1.07 -4.34
CA ARG A 171 -4.77 1.40 -5.78
C ARG A 171 -3.80 0.54 -6.57
N LEU A 172 -2.91 -0.18 -5.91
CA LEU A 172 -2.03 -1.15 -6.57
C LEU A 172 -2.83 -2.40 -6.96
N ARG A 173 -2.50 -2.92 -8.13
CA ARG A 173 -3.07 -4.20 -8.61
C ARG A 173 -2.08 -5.33 -8.40
N GLY A 174 -2.62 -6.50 -8.04
CA GLY A 174 -1.82 -7.71 -7.90
C GLY A 174 -0.87 -7.70 -6.70
N VAL A 175 -1.20 -6.96 -5.64
CA VAL A 175 -0.43 -7.05 -4.38
C VAL A 175 -0.65 -8.42 -3.77
N VAL A 176 0.43 -9.18 -3.61
CA VAL A 176 0.42 -10.54 -3.03
C VAL A 176 1.10 -10.58 -1.67
N GLY A 177 1.99 -9.65 -1.38
CA GLY A 177 2.66 -9.54 -0.08
C GLY A 177 2.79 -8.08 0.37
N VAL A 178 2.54 -7.84 1.66
CA VAL A 178 2.82 -6.56 2.32
C VAL A 178 3.61 -6.81 3.58
N SER A 179 4.74 -6.12 3.72
CA SER A 179 5.58 -6.16 4.93
C SER A 179 5.76 -4.75 5.46
N VAL A 180 5.37 -4.52 6.70
CA VAL A 180 5.53 -3.23 7.40
C VAL A 180 6.40 -3.45 8.63
N ARG A 181 7.53 -2.76 8.69
CA ARG A 181 8.54 -2.94 9.76
C ARG A 181 8.90 -1.61 10.41
N GLY A 182 8.71 -1.52 11.72
CA GLY A 182 9.07 -0.32 12.48
C GLY A 182 8.24 0.93 12.17
N VAL A 183 7.21 0.80 11.34
CA VAL A 183 6.28 1.88 10.99
C VAL A 183 5.00 1.70 11.81
N PRO A 184 4.60 2.65 12.65
CA PRO A 184 3.36 2.55 13.39
C PRO A 184 2.15 2.43 12.45
N VAL A 185 1.28 1.46 12.70
CA VAL A 185 0.03 1.29 11.95
C VAL A 185 -1.16 1.65 12.84
N ASP A 186 -2.12 2.38 12.27
CA ASP A 186 -3.39 2.74 12.89
C ASP A 186 -4.56 1.87 12.36
N ALA A 187 -5.74 2.11 12.91
CA ALA A 187 -6.95 1.37 12.49
C ALA A 187 -7.30 1.59 11.00
N GLY A 188 -7.06 2.79 10.47
CA GLY A 188 -7.30 3.09 9.05
C GLY A 188 -6.36 2.32 8.13
N MET A 189 -5.10 2.20 8.50
CA MET A 189 -4.12 1.38 7.78
C MET A 189 -4.48 -0.12 7.84
N ILE A 190 -4.95 -0.61 8.98
CA ILE A 190 -5.48 -1.99 9.10
C ILE A 190 -6.68 -2.20 8.19
N ASP A 191 -7.56 -1.19 8.07
CA ASP A 191 -8.71 -1.26 7.15
C ASP A 191 -8.27 -1.33 5.69
N VAL A 192 -7.25 -0.56 5.29
CA VAL A 192 -6.65 -0.62 3.95
C VAL A 192 -6.08 -2.02 3.67
N LEU A 193 -5.28 -2.56 4.60
CA LEU A 193 -4.71 -3.91 4.46
C LEU A 193 -5.79 -4.97 4.34
N GLY A 194 -6.82 -4.91 5.17
CA GLY A 194 -7.95 -5.84 5.15
C GLY A 194 -8.86 -5.73 3.93
N GLY A 195 -8.75 -4.65 3.16
CA GLY A 195 -9.46 -4.44 1.89
C GLY A 195 -8.68 -4.89 0.63
N LEU A 196 -7.42 -5.31 0.78
CA LEU A 196 -6.61 -5.77 -0.35
C LEU A 196 -7.14 -7.10 -0.89
N SER A 197 -7.30 -7.20 -2.21
CA SER A 197 -7.74 -8.44 -2.86
C SER A 197 -6.55 -9.26 -3.34
N GLY A 198 -6.60 -10.59 -3.10
CA GLY A 198 -5.58 -11.53 -3.57
C GLY A 198 -4.26 -11.50 -2.80
N VAL A 199 -4.20 -10.78 -1.68
CA VAL A 199 -3.04 -10.78 -0.82
C VAL A 199 -2.88 -12.15 -0.14
N GLN A 200 -1.64 -12.66 -0.14
CA GLN A 200 -1.28 -13.98 0.41
C GLN A 200 -0.50 -13.85 1.72
N ARG A 201 0.14 -12.70 1.96
CA ARG A 201 0.98 -12.49 3.14
C ARG A 201 0.93 -11.04 3.61
N ILE A 202 0.76 -10.88 4.93
CA ILE A 202 0.92 -9.58 5.62
C ILE A 202 1.81 -9.80 6.84
N ASP A 203 2.95 -9.10 6.88
CA ASP A 203 3.90 -9.10 7.98
C ASP A 203 3.90 -7.72 8.66
N LEU A 204 3.54 -7.65 9.95
CA LEU A 204 3.51 -6.42 10.74
C LEU A 204 4.48 -6.54 11.91
N TYR A 205 5.71 -6.02 11.76
CA TYR A 205 6.77 -6.18 12.75
C TYR A 205 7.15 -4.85 13.38
N GLY A 206 7.02 -4.74 14.71
CA GLY A 206 7.33 -3.50 15.42
C GLY A 206 6.41 -2.32 15.06
N THR A 207 5.20 -2.60 14.62
CA THR A 207 4.24 -1.60 14.09
C THR A 207 3.27 -1.09 15.15
N GLY A 208 3.31 -1.66 16.35
CA GLY A 208 2.28 -1.44 17.39
C GLY A 208 1.05 -2.33 17.24
N ALA A 209 0.85 -2.96 16.07
CA ALA A 209 -0.21 -3.95 15.89
C ALA A 209 -0.03 -5.14 16.85
N GLY A 210 -1.14 -5.75 17.25
CA GLY A 210 -1.17 -6.85 18.18
C GLY A 210 -2.16 -7.97 17.77
N PRO A 211 -2.49 -8.88 18.70
CA PRO A 211 -3.38 -10.01 18.42
C PRO A 211 -4.80 -9.59 17.99
N ALA A 212 -5.25 -8.39 18.32
CA ALA A 212 -6.57 -7.89 17.93
C ALA A 212 -6.58 -7.54 16.43
N GLU A 213 -5.57 -6.80 15.97
CA GLU A 213 -5.37 -6.41 14.57
C GLU A 213 -5.11 -7.66 13.71
N ALA A 214 -4.28 -8.61 14.20
CA ALA A 214 -4.05 -9.89 13.53
C ALA A 214 -5.35 -10.66 13.29
N ARG A 215 -6.24 -10.76 14.29
CA ARG A 215 -7.54 -11.41 14.16
C ARG A 215 -8.47 -10.68 13.19
N THR A 216 -8.45 -9.34 13.20
CA THR A 216 -9.23 -8.52 12.29
C THR A 216 -8.82 -8.78 10.83
N LEU A 217 -7.51 -8.79 10.56
CA LEU A 217 -6.98 -9.10 9.23
C LEU A 217 -7.28 -10.53 8.81
N ALA A 218 -7.06 -11.53 9.68
CA ALA A 218 -7.36 -12.92 9.38
C ALA A 218 -8.85 -13.17 9.10
N GLY A 219 -9.75 -12.44 9.77
CA GLY A 219 -11.19 -12.51 9.50
C GLY A 219 -11.58 -11.94 8.14
N ARG A 220 -10.85 -10.94 7.64
CA ARG A 220 -11.10 -10.30 6.33
C ARG A 220 -10.37 -11.02 5.18
N LEU A 221 -9.25 -11.63 5.47
CA LEU A 221 -8.32 -12.25 4.51
C LEU A 221 -8.02 -13.71 4.94
N PRO A 222 -9.01 -14.61 4.85
CA PRO A 222 -8.87 -15.96 5.39
C PRO A 222 -7.80 -16.80 4.67
N GLU A 223 -7.46 -16.46 3.42
CA GLU A 223 -6.42 -17.14 2.63
C GLU A 223 -5.02 -16.56 2.85
N ALA A 224 -4.92 -15.40 3.52
CA ALA A 224 -3.65 -14.74 3.74
C ALA A 224 -2.97 -15.22 5.04
N ARG A 225 -1.66 -15.41 4.97
CA ARG A 225 -0.84 -15.58 6.16
C ARG A 225 -0.60 -14.22 6.80
N ILE A 226 -1.06 -14.05 8.05
CA ILE A 226 -0.85 -12.84 8.84
C ILE A 226 0.19 -13.15 9.92
N ASP A 227 1.32 -12.43 9.91
CA ASP A 227 2.38 -12.53 10.94
C ASP A 227 2.54 -11.16 11.61
N VAL A 228 2.25 -11.09 12.90
CA VAL A 228 2.36 -9.86 13.70
C VAL A 228 3.36 -10.09 14.81
N ARG A 229 4.41 -9.27 14.85
CA ARG A 229 5.46 -9.35 15.86
C ARG A 229 5.66 -8.00 16.53
N ARG A 230 5.68 -8.05 17.85
CA ARG A 230 5.96 -6.89 18.71
C ARG A 230 7.31 -7.07 19.40
N GLY A 231 7.70 -6.03 20.13
CA GLY A 231 8.93 -6.06 20.90
C GLY A 231 10.19 -5.89 20.08
N GLY A 232 11.31 -6.16 20.71
CA GLY A 232 12.62 -6.06 20.08
C GLY A 232 12.95 -7.26 19.21
N ARG A 233 13.87 -7.06 18.28
CA ARG A 233 14.32 -8.05 17.33
C ARG A 233 15.63 -8.67 17.78
N LEU A 234 15.75 -10.01 17.70
CA LEU A 234 16.98 -10.72 18.01
C LEU A 234 17.86 -10.95 16.76
N GLY A 235 17.27 -11.15 15.60
CA GLY A 235 17.95 -11.40 14.34
C GLY A 235 18.44 -12.85 14.16
N VAL A 236 17.59 -13.80 14.56
CA VAL A 236 17.85 -15.25 14.39
C VAL A 236 16.70 -15.92 13.65
N THR A 237 17.00 -17.03 12.99
CA THR A 237 15.97 -17.95 12.43
C THR A 237 16.11 -19.33 13.04
N SER A 238 15.00 -20.10 13.04
CA SER A 238 14.99 -21.51 13.37
C SER A 238 14.24 -22.28 12.28
N THR A 239 14.57 -23.57 12.15
CA THR A 239 13.81 -24.48 11.26
C THR A 239 12.86 -25.39 12.02
N ALA A 240 13.06 -25.54 13.31
CA ALA A 240 12.24 -26.41 14.14
C ALA A 240 10.93 -25.66 14.49
N VAL A 241 9.82 -26.09 13.90
CA VAL A 241 8.48 -25.65 14.31
C VAL A 241 8.11 -26.28 15.66
N VAL A 242 8.63 -27.48 15.93
CA VAL A 242 8.43 -28.21 17.19
C VAL A 242 9.77 -28.76 17.66
N GLY A 243 10.12 -28.55 18.92
CA GLY A 243 11.36 -29.04 19.51
C GLY A 243 12.22 -27.91 20.08
N PRO A 244 13.46 -28.21 20.50
CA PRO A 244 14.32 -27.22 21.13
C PRO A 244 14.59 -26.01 20.23
N CYS A 245 14.66 -24.84 20.86
CA CYS A 245 14.88 -23.56 20.14
C CYS A 245 16.32 -23.48 19.63
N GLU A 246 16.64 -24.24 18.58
CA GLU A 246 17.96 -24.22 17.94
C GLU A 246 18.02 -23.07 16.91
N ILE A 247 19.07 -22.25 17.03
CA ILE A 247 19.37 -21.18 16.09
C ILE A 247 19.94 -21.79 14.81
N ARG A 248 19.23 -21.62 13.69
CA ARG A 248 19.73 -22.04 12.37
C ARG A 248 20.66 -21.02 11.75
N THR A 249 20.23 -19.77 11.72
CA THR A 249 21.03 -18.66 11.20
C THR A 249 21.00 -17.46 12.14
N VAL A 250 22.12 -16.77 12.19
CA VAL A 250 22.23 -15.46 12.83
C VAL A 250 22.44 -14.45 11.71
N GLU A 251 21.66 -13.39 11.71
CA GLU A 251 21.77 -12.33 10.72
C GLU A 251 22.98 -11.45 11.03
N PRO A 252 23.88 -11.22 10.06
CA PRO A 252 25.07 -10.40 10.27
C PRO A 252 24.70 -8.98 10.73
N GLY A 253 25.40 -8.51 11.77
CA GLY A 253 25.17 -7.19 12.38
C GLY A 253 23.94 -7.09 13.28
N SER A 254 23.16 -8.16 13.45
CA SER A 254 22.01 -8.19 14.34
C SER A 254 22.39 -8.21 15.82
N ALA A 255 21.39 -7.97 16.69
CA ALA A 255 21.54 -8.08 18.15
C ALA A 255 22.16 -9.42 18.58
N ALA A 256 21.75 -10.52 17.96
CA ALA A 256 22.30 -11.85 18.21
C ALA A 256 23.78 -11.97 17.80
N ASP A 257 24.12 -11.45 16.61
CA ASP A 257 25.51 -11.46 16.11
C ASP A 257 26.43 -10.65 17.01
N GLN A 258 25.99 -9.43 17.37
CA GLN A 258 26.75 -8.56 18.27
C GLN A 258 26.95 -9.16 19.67
N ALA A 259 25.99 -9.99 20.13
CA ALA A 259 26.08 -10.70 21.40
C ALA A 259 26.87 -12.02 21.30
N GLY A 260 27.34 -12.42 20.12
CA GLY A 260 28.13 -13.64 19.91
C GLY A 260 27.34 -14.94 19.87
N LEU A 261 26.01 -14.86 19.63
CA LEU A 261 25.18 -16.03 19.34
C LEU A 261 25.58 -16.64 17.98
N ARG A 262 25.44 -17.94 17.84
CA ARG A 262 25.87 -18.67 16.63
C ARG A 262 24.82 -19.67 16.16
N SER A 263 24.92 -20.04 14.90
CA SER A 263 24.20 -21.20 14.37
C SER A 263 24.54 -22.46 15.16
N GLY A 264 23.55 -23.27 15.49
CA GLY A 264 23.67 -24.47 16.33
C GLY A 264 23.51 -24.20 17.84
N ASP A 265 23.46 -22.96 18.30
CA ASP A 265 23.12 -22.66 19.69
C ASP A 265 21.67 -23.04 19.98
N VAL A 266 21.42 -23.68 21.10
CA VAL A 266 20.08 -23.98 21.60
C VAL A 266 19.72 -22.97 22.70
N VAL A 267 18.75 -22.12 22.45
CA VAL A 267 18.27 -21.14 23.45
C VAL A 267 17.55 -21.88 24.57
N GLN A 268 18.04 -21.71 25.79
CA GLN A 268 17.47 -22.33 27.00
C GLN A 268 16.58 -21.38 27.79
N SER A 269 16.96 -20.11 27.85
CA SER A 269 16.16 -19.11 28.57
C SER A 269 16.41 -17.70 28.04
N ILE A 270 15.43 -16.81 28.24
CA ILE A 270 15.52 -15.38 28.03
C ILE A 270 14.94 -14.64 29.23
N ALA A 271 15.63 -13.64 29.75
CA ALA A 271 15.24 -12.86 30.93
C ALA A 271 14.82 -13.74 32.11
N GLY A 272 15.55 -14.84 32.35
CA GLY A 272 15.28 -15.80 33.43
C GLY A 272 14.13 -16.79 33.16
N SER A 273 13.41 -16.66 32.05
CA SER A 273 12.31 -17.54 31.67
C SER A 273 12.77 -18.63 30.71
N LEU A 274 12.43 -19.88 30.96
CA LEU A 274 12.78 -21.01 30.10
C LEU A 274 12.12 -20.87 28.72
N VAL A 275 12.79 -21.37 27.69
CA VAL A 275 12.36 -21.41 26.29
C VAL A 275 12.47 -22.83 25.80
N ALA A 276 11.36 -23.45 25.40
CA ALA A 276 11.31 -24.81 24.87
C ALA A 276 11.18 -24.86 23.34
N SER A 277 10.75 -23.75 22.71
CA SER A 277 10.55 -23.66 21.26
C SER A 277 10.87 -22.27 20.72
N PHE A 278 10.97 -22.16 19.40
CA PHE A 278 11.17 -20.86 18.74
C PHE A 278 9.95 -19.94 18.90
N ASP A 279 8.75 -20.51 18.94
CA ASP A 279 7.51 -19.75 19.18
C ASP A 279 7.50 -19.15 20.59
N GLU A 280 7.96 -19.90 21.60
CA GLU A 280 8.10 -19.37 22.94
C GLU A 280 9.16 -18.26 23.02
N LEU A 281 10.30 -18.41 22.33
CA LEU A 281 11.30 -17.36 22.25
C LEU A 281 10.68 -16.08 21.67
N THR A 282 9.95 -16.19 20.55
CA THR A 282 9.27 -15.06 19.91
C THR A 282 8.25 -14.42 20.85
N ALA A 283 7.40 -15.22 21.50
CA ALA A 283 6.39 -14.72 22.43
C ALA A 283 7.02 -13.98 23.64
N ARG A 284 8.18 -14.42 24.12
CA ARG A 284 8.86 -13.73 25.22
C ARG A 284 9.54 -12.45 24.75
N LEU A 285 10.13 -12.44 23.55
CA LEU A 285 10.71 -11.22 22.96
C LEU A 285 9.69 -10.10 22.79
N GLU A 286 8.41 -10.42 22.60
CA GLU A 286 7.33 -9.42 22.51
C GLU A 286 7.16 -8.56 23.77
N ALA A 287 7.58 -9.04 24.93
CA ALA A 287 7.52 -8.31 26.19
C ALA A 287 8.67 -7.31 26.38
N HIS A 288 9.69 -7.35 25.53
CA HIS A 288 10.90 -6.54 25.65
C HIS A 288 10.96 -5.49 24.55
N ALA A 289 11.25 -4.25 24.92
CA ALA A 289 11.31 -3.14 23.95
C ALA A 289 12.57 -3.19 23.09
N PRO A 290 12.54 -2.61 21.86
CA PRO A 290 13.76 -2.32 21.11
C PRO A 290 14.74 -1.49 21.95
N GLY A 291 16.04 -1.84 21.90
CA GLY A 291 17.09 -1.23 22.71
C GLY A 291 17.21 -1.77 24.14
N GLU A 292 16.25 -2.59 24.59
CA GLU A 292 16.34 -3.24 25.89
C GLU A 292 17.44 -4.31 25.91
N ALA A 293 18.18 -4.39 27.02
CA ALA A 293 19.19 -5.40 27.25
C ALA A 293 18.57 -6.61 27.96
N VAL A 294 18.55 -7.76 27.29
CA VAL A 294 18.00 -9.00 27.83
C VAL A 294 19.12 -10.04 28.00
N GLN A 295 19.03 -10.83 29.04
CA GLN A 295 19.93 -11.95 29.27
C GLN A 295 19.41 -13.19 28.57
N ILE A 296 20.23 -13.80 27.71
CA ILE A 296 19.92 -15.04 26.98
C ILE A 296 20.95 -16.09 27.40
N ILE A 297 20.45 -17.27 27.74
CA ILE A 297 21.28 -18.45 28.01
C ILE A 297 21.10 -19.44 26.88
N VAL A 298 22.21 -19.86 26.31
CA VAL A 298 22.24 -20.91 25.27
C VAL A 298 23.10 -22.08 25.67
N ALA A 299 22.77 -23.25 25.13
CA ALA A 299 23.63 -24.41 25.14
C ALA A 299 24.34 -24.50 23.77
N ARG A 300 25.67 -24.45 23.78
CA ARG A 300 26.52 -24.57 22.58
C ARG A 300 27.24 -25.89 22.58
N ARG A 301 27.07 -26.69 21.53
CA ARG A 301 27.81 -27.94 21.38
C ARG A 301 29.28 -27.66 21.04
N GLY A 302 30.17 -28.41 21.66
CA GLY A 302 31.60 -28.45 21.32
C GLY A 302 31.82 -29.04 19.92
N GLY A 303 33.08 -29.01 19.48
CA GLY A 303 33.48 -29.53 18.17
C GLY A 303 33.43 -31.08 18.04
N ARG A 304 33.23 -31.84 19.12
CA ARG A 304 33.13 -33.28 19.11
C ARG A 304 31.71 -33.74 19.48
N PRO A 305 31.20 -34.83 18.89
CA PRO A 305 29.86 -35.32 19.17
C PRO A 305 29.58 -35.70 20.64
N ASP A 306 30.62 -36.09 21.39
CA ASP A 306 30.54 -36.55 22.78
C ASP A 306 30.79 -35.41 23.79
N ASP A 307 31.07 -34.17 23.34
CA ASP A 307 31.26 -33.06 24.23
C ASP A 307 29.93 -32.65 24.90
N GLU A 308 29.95 -32.45 26.20
CA GLU A 308 28.80 -31.84 26.89
C GLU A 308 28.60 -30.41 26.40
N PRO A 309 27.33 -30.00 26.16
CA PRO A 309 27.05 -28.65 25.70
C PRO A 309 27.49 -27.61 26.74
N GLU A 310 28.26 -26.65 26.30
CA GLU A 310 28.70 -25.51 27.12
C GLU A 310 27.50 -24.55 27.31
N ARG A 311 27.25 -24.18 28.56
CA ARG A 311 26.27 -23.14 28.89
C ARG A 311 26.91 -21.76 28.75
N ILE A 312 26.40 -20.98 27.79
CA ILE A 312 26.89 -19.64 27.50
C ILE A 312 25.78 -18.63 27.88
N GLU A 313 26.15 -17.62 28.61
CA GLU A 313 25.28 -16.53 29.04
C GLU A 313 25.68 -15.26 28.29
N CYS A 314 24.71 -14.67 27.55
CA CYS A 314 24.90 -13.47 26.74
C CYS A 314 23.94 -12.38 27.18
N THR A 315 24.43 -11.15 27.24
CA THR A 315 23.57 -9.96 27.33
C THR A 315 23.36 -9.42 25.93
N VAL A 316 22.12 -9.43 25.47
CA VAL A 316 21.74 -9.03 24.12
C VAL A 316 20.96 -7.73 24.20
N ARG A 317 21.40 -6.70 23.47
CA ARG A 317 20.61 -5.47 23.28
C ARG A 317 19.74 -5.64 22.04
N LEU A 318 18.44 -5.75 22.24
CA LEU A 318 17.49 -6.02 21.14
C LEU A 318 17.46 -4.88 20.11
N ASP A 319 17.44 -5.25 18.83
CA ASP A 319 17.30 -4.31 17.72
C ASP A 319 15.86 -3.81 17.58
N ALA A 320 15.65 -2.71 16.84
CA ALA A 320 14.37 -2.36 16.24
C ALA A 320 14.13 -3.22 14.98
N TRP A 321 12.90 -3.30 14.56
CA TRP A 321 12.48 -3.98 13.33
C TRP A 321 12.82 -3.17 12.08
#